data_675e9c37e5a736042728135cedc0df9f
#
_entry.id   675e9c37e5a736042728135cedc0df9f
#
_cell.length_a   1.000
_cell.length_b   1.000
_cell.length_c   1.000
_cell.angle_alpha   90.00
_cell.angle_beta   90.00
_cell.angle_gamma   90.00
#
_symmetry.space_group_name_H-M   'P 1'
#
loop_
_entity.id
_entity.type
_entity.pdbx_description
1 polymer ?
#
loop_
_entity_poly.entity_id
_entity_poly.type
_entity_poly.pdbx_seq_one_letter_code
_entity_poly.pdbx_strand_id
1 'polypeptide(L)'
;MTKSHLLAAICGSLLVAGLAAFTAPAQGPARPVAAPQVSAPRIAMLDISYVFKNHTGFKARTAAMQAEVDQARDRLKQEEEAIRKDLAQLQDLQNTKPGSQECKQLEEMVTRRRADLEVQLRLMNKEFAVKEANIYQAIYQEIEQEVGYYAGQNGITAVMRFNGDPVEKDHPDEVLRNVNKQVIWFAQGLDITPVILERLNRKWNGTPQVGSNPGRPSGQLPNPY
;
A
#
# COMPACT_ATOMS: atom_id res chain seq x y z
N MET A 1 34.11 -32.94 -43.42
CA MET A 1 34.94 -32.88 -44.65
C MET A 1 35.96 -31.79 -44.40
N THR A 2 37.13 -32.26 -44.14
CA THR A 2 38.41 -32.10 -44.85
C THR A 2 39.10 -30.77 -44.54
N LYS A 3 40.13 -30.87 -43.76
CA LYS A 3 41.57 -30.98 -44.14
C LYS A 3 42.16 -29.58 -44.42
N SER A 4 43.21 -29.21 -43.94
CA SER A 4 44.54 -29.75 -43.66
C SER A 4 45.60 -28.71 -44.03
N HIS A 5 46.65 -28.73 -43.27
CA HIS A 5 48.06 -28.65 -43.67
C HIS A 5 48.64 -27.23 -44.00
N LEU A 6 49.81 -26.93 -43.81
CA LEU A 6 51.09 -27.54 -43.35
C LEU A 6 52.18 -26.48 -43.43
N LEU A 7 53.13 -26.56 -42.51
CA LEU A 7 54.56 -26.51 -42.70
C LEU A 7 55.24 -25.24 -43.31
N ALA A 8 56.16 -24.75 -42.71
CA ALA A 8 57.61 -24.98 -42.53
C ALA A 8 58.33 -23.70 -42.98
N ALA A 9 59.44 -23.30 -42.64
CA ALA A 9 60.66 -23.78 -42.04
C ALA A 9 61.62 -22.60 -41.94
N ILE A 10 62.40 -22.63 -40.87
CA ILE A 10 63.90 -22.57 -40.88
C ILE A 10 64.64 -21.34 -41.50
N CYS A 11 65.41 -20.69 -40.67
CA CYS A 11 66.81 -20.31 -40.70
C CYS A 11 67.02 -19.10 -39.82
N GLY A 12 67.68 -19.06 -38.72
CA GLY A 12 69.07 -19.40 -38.54
C GLY A 12 69.92 -18.14 -38.58
N SER A 13 70.42 -17.68 -37.42
CA SER A 13 71.78 -17.09 -37.27
C SER A 13 71.86 -16.41 -35.90
N LEU A 14 72.51 -16.98 -35.02
CA LEU A 14 73.70 -16.68 -34.22
C LEU A 14 74.04 -15.22 -33.94
N LEU A 15 74.47 -15.06 -32.66
CA LEU A 15 75.42 -14.18 -32.03
C LEU A 15 74.87 -12.86 -31.49
N VAL A 16 74.97 -12.62 -30.21
CA VAL A 16 76.14 -12.19 -29.43
C VAL A 16 75.69 -11.94 -27.99
N ALA A 17 76.48 -12.43 -27.06
CA ALA A 17 76.37 -12.27 -25.63
C ALA A 17 76.35 -10.80 -25.21
N GLY A 18 75.39 -10.44 -24.38
CA GLY A 18 75.38 -9.24 -23.56
C GLY A 18 74.85 -9.59 -22.21
N LEU A 19 75.75 -9.89 -21.26
CA LEU A 19 75.40 -10.07 -19.85
C LEU A 19 75.04 -8.70 -19.27
N ALA A 20 73.73 -8.30 -19.34
CA ALA A 20 73.22 -7.22 -18.54
C ALA A 20 72.52 -7.85 -17.36
N ALA A 21 73.19 -7.80 -16.21
CA ALA A 21 72.56 -8.15 -14.94
C ALA A 21 71.44 -7.13 -14.62
N PHE A 22 70.22 -7.45 -15.04
CA PHE A 22 69.00 -6.75 -14.54
C PHE A 22 68.75 -7.21 -13.11
N THR A 23 69.16 -6.39 -12.15
CA THR A 23 68.72 -6.47 -10.78
C THR A 23 67.25 -6.14 -10.77
N ALA A 24 66.36 -7.18 -10.80
CA ALA A 24 64.98 -7.01 -10.57
C ALA A 24 64.76 -6.45 -9.13
N PRO A 25 64.05 -5.34 -8.95
CA PRO A 25 63.68 -4.90 -7.62
C PRO A 25 62.88 -6.01 -6.95
N ALA A 26 63.34 -6.47 -5.78
CA ALA A 26 62.60 -7.39 -4.96
C ALA A 26 61.21 -6.82 -4.67
N GLN A 27 60.20 -7.38 -5.29
CA GLN A 27 58.82 -7.10 -4.92
C GLN A 27 58.67 -7.58 -3.48
N GLY A 28 58.59 -6.63 -2.55
CA GLY A 28 58.25 -6.92 -1.17
C GLY A 28 56.94 -7.70 -1.11
N PRO A 29 56.74 -8.50 -0.07
CA PRO A 29 55.51 -9.33 0.06
C PRO A 29 54.28 -8.44 -0.16
N ALA A 30 53.51 -8.78 -1.18
CA ALA A 30 52.26 -8.08 -1.50
C ALA A 30 51.41 -8.08 -0.22
N ARG A 31 51.18 -6.88 0.30
CA ARG A 31 50.29 -6.69 1.44
C ARG A 31 48.95 -7.29 1.03
N PRO A 32 48.39 -8.27 1.76
CA PRO A 32 47.06 -8.80 1.43
C PRO A 32 46.10 -7.63 1.44
N VAL A 33 45.55 -7.32 0.27
CA VAL A 33 44.43 -6.38 0.16
C VAL A 33 43.30 -7.03 0.95
N ALA A 34 42.96 -6.44 2.10
CA ALA A 34 41.84 -6.89 2.90
C ALA A 34 40.61 -6.92 1.99
N ALA A 35 40.07 -8.11 1.75
CA ALA A 35 38.82 -8.26 1.05
C ALA A 35 37.78 -7.40 1.76
N PRO A 36 36.92 -6.68 1.03
CA PRO A 36 35.88 -5.88 1.64
C PRO A 36 35.07 -6.80 2.56
N GLN A 37 35.10 -6.51 3.86
CA GLN A 37 34.29 -7.24 4.83
C GLN A 37 32.82 -6.91 4.52
N VAL A 38 32.16 -7.77 3.77
CA VAL A 38 30.71 -7.72 3.60
C VAL A 38 30.11 -8.06 4.97
N SER A 39 29.69 -7.04 5.69
CA SER A 39 28.98 -7.24 6.95
C SER A 39 27.80 -8.18 6.69
N ALA A 40 27.59 -9.17 7.55
CA ALA A 40 26.44 -10.08 7.42
C ALA A 40 25.14 -9.26 7.33
N PRO A 41 24.23 -9.62 6.42
CA PRO A 41 22.98 -8.88 6.25
C PRO A 41 22.20 -8.89 7.57
N ARG A 42 21.82 -7.72 8.05
CA ARG A 42 20.96 -7.57 9.24
C ARG A 42 19.51 -7.53 8.78
N ILE A 43 18.76 -8.54 9.17
CA ILE A 43 17.34 -8.66 8.83
C ILE A 43 16.52 -8.28 10.06
N ALA A 44 15.39 -7.57 9.83
CA ALA A 44 14.38 -7.32 10.84
C ALA A 44 13.02 -7.85 10.39
N MET A 45 12.12 -8.02 11.36
CA MET A 45 10.77 -8.55 11.15
C MET A 45 9.74 -7.48 11.52
N LEU A 46 8.67 -7.36 10.70
CA LEU A 46 7.60 -6.40 10.92
C LEU A 46 6.23 -7.04 10.72
N ASP A 47 5.37 -6.94 11.72
CA ASP A 47 3.96 -7.27 11.59
C ASP A 47 3.15 -6.06 11.13
N ILE A 48 2.96 -5.95 9.81
CA ILE A 48 2.18 -4.87 9.21
C ILE A 48 0.72 -4.93 9.64
N SER A 49 0.16 -6.12 9.83
CA SER A 49 -1.24 -6.30 10.25
C SER A 49 -1.45 -5.74 11.65
N TYR A 50 -0.52 -6.02 12.55
CA TYR A 50 -0.52 -5.47 13.90
C TYR A 50 -0.39 -3.94 13.90
N VAL A 51 0.48 -3.38 13.03
CA VAL A 51 0.62 -1.94 12.88
C VAL A 51 -0.71 -1.31 12.45
N PHE A 52 -1.37 -1.81 11.41
CA PHE A 52 -2.68 -1.31 10.99
C PHE A 52 -3.71 -1.36 12.11
N LYS A 53 -3.82 -2.48 12.81
CA LYS A 53 -4.77 -2.65 13.93
C LYS A 53 -4.57 -1.66 15.06
N ASN A 54 -3.34 -1.18 15.28
CA ASN A 54 -2.98 -0.37 16.44
C ASN A 54 -2.51 1.06 16.12
N HIS A 55 -2.42 1.41 14.84
CA HIS A 55 -2.03 2.75 14.41
C HIS A 55 -3.18 3.75 14.63
N THR A 56 -2.93 4.77 15.46
CA THR A 56 -3.94 5.78 15.83
C THR A 56 -4.46 6.57 14.62
N GLY A 57 -3.57 6.93 13.70
CA GLY A 57 -3.93 7.64 12.46
C GLY A 57 -4.82 6.82 11.52
N PHE A 58 -4.58 5.52 11.42
CA PHE A 58 -5.45 4.62 10.64
C PHE A 58 -6.84 4.55 11.25
N LYS A 59 -6.93 4.32 12.58
CA LYS A 59 -8.20 4.28 13.29
C LYS A 59 -9.01 5.57 13.13
N ALA A 60 -8.36 6.73 13.25
CA ALA A 60 -9.01 8.03 13.10
C ALA A 60 -9.56 8.24 11.68
N ARG A 61 -8.76 7.94 10.63
CA ARG A 61 -9.17 8.08 9.23
C ARG A 61 -10.31 7.12 8.87
N THR A 62 -10.24 5.88 9.35
CA THR A 62 -11.29 4.88 9.14
C THR A 62 -12.60 5.28 9.85
N ALA A 63 -12.51 5.78 11.08
CA ALA A 63 -13.68 6.27 11.82
C ALA A 63 -14.33 7.48 11.13
N ALA A 64 -13.53 8.41 10.61
CA ALA A 64 -14.05 9.55 9.85
C ALA A 64 -14.75 9.10 8.56
N MET A 65 -14.15 8.17 7.82
CA MET A 65 -14.76 7.59 6.62
C MET A 65 -16.07 6.86 6.97
N GLN A 66 -16.10 6.09 8.06
CA GLN A 66 -17.31 5.40 8.49
C GLN A 66 -18.46 6.37 8.79
N ALA A 67 -18.18 7.49 9.45
CA ALA A 67 -19.18 8.53 9.70
C ALA A 67 -19.74 9.13 8.39
N GLU A 68 -18.90 9.32 7.37
CA GLU A 68 -19.38 9.76 6.05
C GLU A 68 -20.24 8.69 5.35
N VAL A 69 -19.85 7.41 5.47
CA VAL A 69 -20.67 6.28 4.95
C VAL A 69 -22.05 6.26 5.61
N ASP A 70 -22.09 6.41 6.94
CA ASP A 70 -23.36 6.40 7.68
C ASP A 70 -24.25 7.56 7.28
N GLN A 71 -23.70 8.78 7.15
CA GLN A 71 -24.44 9.94 6.65
C GLN A 71 -24.96 9.74 5.22
N ALA A 72 -24.16 9.15 4.33
CA ALA A 72 -24.59 8.88 2.96
C ALA A 72 -25.72 7.83 2.92
N ARG A 73 -25.61 6.78 3.74
CA ARG A 73 -26.65 5.76 3.88
C ARG A 73 -27.96 6.34 4.40
N ASP A 74 -27.89 7.21 5.40
CA ASP A 74 -29.10 7.85 5.96
C ASP A 74 -29.82 8.71 4.92
N ARG A 75 -29.09 9.45 4.07
CA ARG A 75 -29.68 10.21 2.96
C ARG A 75 -30.36 9.30 1.94
N LEU A 76 -29.72 8.20 1.54
CA LEU A 76 -30.30 7.24 0.59
C LEU A 76 -31.54 6.55 1.18
N LYS A 77 -31.52 6.25 2.48
CA LYS A 77 -32.69 5.69 3.18
C LYS A 77 -33.88 6.65 3.20
N GLN A 78 -33.62 7.95 3.43
CA GLN A 78 -34.68 8.97 3.35
C GLN A 78 -35.28 9.06 1.94
N GLU A 79 -34.45 8.97 0.90
CA GLU A 79 -34.90 8.96 -0.49
C GLU A 79 -35.71 7.68 -0.79
N GLU A 80 -35.27 6.52 -0.31
CA GLU A 80 -36.04 5.26 -0.43
C GLU A 80 -37.41 5.35 0.23
N GLU A 81 -37.50 5.95 1.43
CA GLU A 81 -38.75 6.16 2.13
C GLU A 81 -39.69 7.13 1.39
N ALA A 82 -39.13 8.18 0.78
CA ALA A 82 -39.89 9.10 -0.06
C ALA A 82 -40.46 8.40 -1.30
N ILE A 83 -39.64 7.61 -2.00
CA ILE A 83 -40.07 6.81 -3.15
C ILE A 83 -41.16 5.82 -2.74
N ARG A 84 -41.08 5.22 -1.55
CA ARG A 84 -42.11 4.29 -1.03
C ARG A 84 -43.46 5.01 -0.81
N LYS A 85 -43.43 6.25 -0.32
CA LYS A 85 -44.64 7.08 -0.17
C LYS A 85 -45.26 7.43 -1.54
N ASP A 86 -44.40 7.85 -2.50
CA ASP A 86 -44.84 8.16 -3.85
C ASP A 86 -45.48 6.93 -4.53
N LEU A 87 -44.94 5.74 -4.31
CA LEU A 87 -45.49 4.49 -4.81
C LEU A 87 -46.88 4.18 -4.22
N ALA A 88 -47.07 4.40 -2.91
CA ALA A 88 -48.37 4.21 -2.29
C ALA A 88 -49.40 5.19 -2.87
N GLN A 89 -49.00 6.45 -3.08
CA GLN A 89 -49.84 7.45 -3.71
C GLN A 89 -50.15 7.10 -5.19
N LEU A 90 -49.18 6.59 -5.93
CA LEU A 90 -49.38 6.13 -7.32
C LEU A 90 -50.40 4.99 -7.36
N GLN A 91 -50.33 4.02 -6.45
CA GLN A 91 -51.27 2.92 -6.36
C GLN A 91 -52.67 3.41 -6.08
N ASP A 92 -52.87 4.39 -5.20
CA ASP A 92 -54.16 5.00 -4.92
C ASP A 92 -54.73 5.74 -6.15
N LEU A 93 -53.88 6.53 -6.87
CA LEU A 93 -54.28 7.18 -8.10
C LEU A 93 -54.62 6.21 -9.23
N GLN A 94 -53.95 5.09 -9.33
CA GLN A 94 -54.24 4.05 -10.32
C GLN A 94 -55.63 3.39 -10.03
N ASN A 95 -56.02 3.28 -8.75
CA ASN A 95 -57.30 2.73 -8.37
C ASN A 95 -58.46 3.74 -8.52
N THR A 96 -58.20 5.02 -8.24
CA THR A 96 -59.24 6.06 -8.19
C THR A 96 -59.42 6.82 -9.51
N LYS A 97 -58.32 7.11 -10.23
CA LYS A 97 -58.31 7.89 -11.45
C LYS A 97 -57.34 7.27 -12.49
N PRO A 98 -57.60 6.07 -12.99
CA PRO A 98 -56.73 5.38 -13.92
C PRO A 98 -56.55 6.20 -15.21
N GLY A 99 -55.28 6.35 -15.64
CA GLY A 99 -54.94 7.06 -16.89
C GLY A 99 -55.00 8.57 -16.81
N SER A 100 -55.24 9.17 -15.66
CA SER A 100 -55.19 10.62 -15.47
C SER A 100 -53.79 11.17 -15.73
N GLN A 101 -53.69 12.45 -16.08
CA GLN A 101 -52.42 13.13 -16.30
C GLN A 101 -51.54 13.10 -15.02
N GLU A 102 -52.15 13.22 -13.85
CA GLU A 102 -51.49 13.14 -12.55
C GLU A 102 -50.88 11.74 -12.31
N CYS A 103 -51.64 10.69 -12.65
CA CYS A 103 -51.14 9.31 -12.54
C CYS A 103 -49.91 9.08 -13.43
N LYS A 104 -49.94 9.52 -14.70
CA LYS A 104 -48.79 9.38 -15.62
C LYS A 104 -47.55 10.15 -15.14
N GLN A 105 -47.76 11.38 -14.66
CA GLN A 105 -46.64 12.20 -14.15
C GLN A 105 -46.00 11.59 -12.91
N LEU A 106 -46.82 11.06 -11.98
CA LEU A 106 -46.29 10.41 -10.77
C LEU A 106 -45.58 9.12 -11.12
N GLU A 107 -46.07 8.32 -12.05
CA GLU A 107 -45.42 7.09 -12.55
C GLU A 107 -44.06 7.38 -13.17
N GLU A 108 -43.96 8.41 -14.03
CA GLU A 108 -42.70 8.85 -14.63
C GLU A 108 -41.71 9.31 -13.55
N MET A 109 -42.18 10.13 -12.59
CA MET A 109 -41.35 10.65 -11.50
C MET A 109 -40.82 9.52 -10.62
N VAL A 110 -41.65 8.57 -10.21
CA VAL A 110 -41.26 7.43 -9.38
C VAL A 110 -40.24 6.55 -10.13
N THR A 111 -40.47 6.29 -11.41
CA THR A 111 -39.56 5.52 -12.24
C THR A 111 -38.18 6.18 -12.32
N ARG A 112 -38.14 7.48 -12.55
CA ARG A 112 -36.89 8.27 -12.58
C ARG A 112 -36.17 8.23 -11.23
N ARG A 113 -36.89 8.54 -10.14
CA ARG A 113 -36.30 8.54 -8.78
C ARG A 113 -35.72 7.18 -8.38
N ARG A 114 -36.36 6.07 -8.77
CA ARG A 114 -35.83 4.72 -8.54
C ARG A 114 -34.53 4.48 -9.29
N ALA A 115 -34.50 4.85 -10.57
CA ALA A 115 -33.29 4.72 -11.39
C ALA A 115 -32.14 5.57 -10.83
N ASP A 116 -32.43 6.81 -10.41
CA ASP A 116 -31.45 7.70 -9.81
C ASP A 116 -30.91 7.15 -8.48
N LEU A 117 -31.78 6.58 -7.64
CA LEU A 117 -31.37 5.95 -6.37
C LEU A 117 -30.42 4.78 -6.61
N GLU A 118 -30.73 3.92 -7.59
CA GLU A 118 -29.83 2.78 -7.94
C GLU A 118 -28.47 3.27 -8.40
N VAL A 119 -28.42 4.31 -9.24
CA VAL A 119 -27.17 4.92 -9.70
C VAL A 119 -26.40 5.52 -8.53
N GLN A 120 -27.07 6.26 -7.62
CA GLN A 120 -26.44 6.86 -6.46
C GLN A 120 -25.84 5.79 -5.51
N LEU A 121 -26.56 4.70 -5.26
CA LEU A 121 -26.06 3.56 -4.47
C LEU A 121 -24.76 2.98 -5.07
N ARG A 122 -24.76 2.77 -6.38
CA ARG A 122 -23.59 2.22 -7.08
C ARG A 122 -22.39 3.17 -7.03
N LEU A 123 -22.62 4.46 -7.26
CA LEU A 123 -21.59 5.49 -7.20
C LEU A 123 -21.03 5.63 -5.78
N MET A 124 -21.89 5.66 -4.76
CA MET A 124 -21.51 5.71 -3.36
C MET A 124 -20.60 4.53 -2.99
N ASN A 125 -21.00 3.31 -3.32
CA ASN A 125 -20.19 2.12 -3.02
C ASN A 125 -18.81 2.18 -3.70
N LYS A 126 -18.76 2.63 -4.95
CA LYS A 126 -17.48 2.80 -5.68
C LYS A 126 -16.61 3.88 -5.04
N GLU A 127 -17.19 5.01 -4.68
CA GLU A 127 -16.46 6.13 -4.08
C GLU A 127 -15.85 5.73 -2.72
N PHE A 128 -16.62 5.08 -1.86
CA PHE A 128 -16.11 4.63 -0.56
C PHE A 128 -15.09 3.51 -0.68
N ALA A 129 -15.22 2.59 -1.64
CA ALA A 129 -14.19 1.59 -1.90
C ALA A 129 -12.84 2.24 -2.33
N VAL A 130 -12.90 3.26 -3.19
CA VAL A 130 -11.70 4.03 -3.57
C VAL A 130 -11.13 4.79 -2.37
N LYS A 131 -11.98 5.41 -1.56
CA LYS A 131 -11.55 6.16 -0.37
C LYS A 131 -10.88 5.25 0.65
N GLU A 132 -11.44 4.08 0.89
CA GLU A 132 -10.86 3.05 1.75
C GLU A 132 -9.47 2.62 1.24
N ALA A 133 -9.35 2.28 -0.04
CA ALA A 133 -8.08 1.92 -0.65
C ALA A 133 -7.02 3.02 -0.50
N ASN A 134 -7.42 4.29 -0.67
CA ASN A 134 -6.52 5.43 -0.49
C ASN A 134 -6.05 5.59 0.97
N ILE A 135 -6.90 5.31 1.94
CA ILE A 135 -6.52 5.30 3.36
C ILE A 135 -5.46 4.22 3.61
N TYR A 136 -5.70 2.99 3.15
CA TYR A 136 -4.73 1.90 3.27
C TYR A 136 -3.40 2.25 2.61
N GLN A 137 -3.43 2.78 1.39
CA GLN A 137 -2.23 3.18 0.65
C GLN A 137 -1.44 4.26 1.39
N ALA A 138 -2.11 5.30 1.88
CA ALA A 138 -1.45 6.39 2.59
C ALA A 138 -0.76 5.89 3.87
N ILE A 139 -1.44 5.06 4.67
CA ILE A 139 -0.86 4.48 5.88
C ILE A 139 0.29 3.54 5.55
N TYR A 140 0.17 2.74 4.50
CA TYR A 140 1.25 1.85 4.07
C TYR A 140 2.51 2.64 3.68
N GLN A 141 2.36 3.75 2.97
CA GLN A 141 3.46 4.65 2.64
C GLN A 141 4.10 5.28 3.89
N GLU A 142 3.29 5.67 4.89
CA GLU A 142 3.82 6.15 6.17
C GLU A 142 4.64 5.08 6.89
N ILE A 143 4.18 3.82 6.86
CA ILE A 143 4.91 2.67 7.41
C ILE A 143 6.24 2.46 6.65
N GLU A 144 6.22 2.44 5.32
CA GLU A 144 7.43 2.25 4.50
C GLU A 144 8.47 3.33 4.77
N GLN A 145 8.06 4.59 4.86
CA GLN A 145 8.95 5.70 5.16
C GLN A 145 9.59 5.56 6.54
N GLU A 146 8.79 5.22 7.55
CA GLU A 146 9.29 5.08 8.93
C GLU A 146 10.21 3.86 9.07
N VAL A 147 9.87 2.76 8.42
CA VAL A 147 10.70 1.55 8.36
C VAL A 147 12.03 1.85 7.66
N GLY A 148 12.00 2.52 6.50
CA GLY A 148 13.22 2.90 5.77
C GLY A 148 14.13 3.80 6.60
N TYR A 149 13.57 4.79 7.28
CA TYR A 149 14.32 5.67 8.18
C TYR A 149 14.94 4.89 9.34
N TYR A 150 14.17 4.06 10.01
CA TYR A 150 14.66 3.25 11.13
C TYR A 150 15.73 2.23 10.68
N ALA A 151 15.51 1.57 9.57
CA ALA A 151 16.44 0.59 9.01
C ALA A 151 17.79 1.24 8.67
N GLY A 152 17.77 2.41 8.02
CA GLY A 152 19.00 3.16 7.70
C GLY A 152 19.80 3.54 8.93
N GLN A 153 19.15 3.99 10.01
CA GLN A 153 19.81 4.35 11.26
C GLN A 153 20.42 3.14 12.01
N ASN A 154 19.84 1.96 11.85
CA ASN A 154 20.22 0.76 12.59
C ASN A 154 21.03 -0.24 11.75
N GLY A 155 21.40 0.10 10.51
CA GLY A 155 22.16 -0.78 9.63
C GLY A 155 21.40 -2.05 9.25
N ILE A 156 20.06 -1.98 9.21
CA ILE A 156 19.19 -3.09 8.77
C ILE A 156 19.19 -3.07 7.24
N THR A 157 19.50 -4.20 6.63
CA THR A 157 19.60 -4.35 5.18
C THR A 157 18.31 -4.85 4.53
N ALA A 158 17.46 -5.52 5.30
CA ALA A 158 16.16 -6.01 4.84
C ALA A 158 15.16 -6.06 6.00
N VAL A 159 13.90 -5.73 5.70
CA VAL A 159 12.79 -5.92 6.63
C VAL A 159 11.80 -6.89 5.98
N MET A 160 11.49 -7.96 6.68
CA MET A 160 10.58 -9.00 6.21
C MET A 160 9.24 -8.90 6.96
N ARG A 161 8.16 -9.07 6.21
CA ARG A 161 6.82 -9.12 6.80
C ARG A 161 6.57 -10.47 7.45
N PHE A 162 5.98 -10.46 8.64
CA PHE A 162 5.37 -11.63 9.25
C PHE A 162 3.93 -11.33 9.71
N ASN A 163 3.22 -12.35 10.13
CA ASN A 163 1.91 -12.22 10.78
C ASN A 163 1.97 -12.91 12.13
N GLY A 164 1.86 -12.12 13.21
CA GLY A 164 1.87 -12.56 14.60
C GLY A 164 0.48 -12.91 15.15
N ASP A 165 -0.58 -12.78 14.34
CA ASP A 165 -1.93 -13.10 14.83
C ASP A 165 -2.01 -14.54 15.34
N PRO A 166 -2.59 -14.76 16.54
CA PRO A 166 -2.85 -16.09 17.06
C PRO A 166 -3.82 -16.83 16.14
N VAL A 167 -3.66 -18.15 16.08
CA VAL A 167 -4.58 -19.01 15.30
C VAL A 167 -5.80 -19.31 16.14
N GLU A 168 -6.96 -18.93 15.64
CA GLU A 168 -8.21 -19.39 16.22
C GLU A 168 -8.49 -20.83 15.76
N LYS A 169 -8.44 -21.76 16.72
CA LYS A 169 -8.57 -23.21 16.44
C LYS A 169 -9.94 -23.60 15.89
N ASP A 170 -10.94 -22.79 16.15
CA ASP A 170 -12.33 -23.03 15.76
C ASP A 170 -12.65 -22.59 14.31
N HIS A 171 -11.67 -21.97 13.64
CA HIS A 171 -11.79 -21.51 12.26
C HIS A 171 -10.82 -22.28 11.33
N PRO A 172 -11.28 -23.33 10.63
CA PRO A 172 -10.42 -24.15 9.76
C PRO A 172 -9.65 -23.35 8.71
N ASP A 173 -10.28 -22.31 8.15
CA ASP A 173 -9.65 -21.42 7.16
C ASP A 173 -8.46 -20.64 7.74
N GLU A 174 -8.51 -20.31 9.02
CA GLU A 174 -7.40 -19.62 9.72
C GLU A 174 -6.26 -20.59 10.02
N VAL A 175 -6.58 -21.82 10.33
CA VAL A 175 -5.58 -22.88 10.51
C VAL A 175 -4.81 -23.08 9.21
N LEU A 176 -5.51 -23.18 8.07
CA LEU A 176 -4.88 -23.32 6.75
C LEU A 176 -4.04 -22.10 6.36
N ARG A 177 -4.53 -20.90 6.63
CA ARG A 177 -3.74 -19.66 6.41
C ARG A 177 -2.48 -19.64 7.24
N ASN A 178 -2.54 -20.14 8.46
CA ASN A 178 -1.40 -20.17 9.37
C ASN A 178 -0.33 -21.19 8.96
N VAL A 179 -0.74 -22.36 8.47
CA VAL A 179 0.19 -23.36 7.92
C VAL A 179 0.94 -22.80 6.69
N ASN A 180 0.36 -21.84 5.96
CA ASN A 180 0.96 -21.19 4.81
C ASN A 180 1.76 -19.92 5.16
N LYS A 181 2.03 -19.65 6.45
CA LYS A 181 2.89 -18.52 6.83
C LYS A 181 4.30 -18.69 6.27
N GLN A 182 4.81 -17.64 5.63
CA GLN A 182 6.16 -17.66 5.04
C GLN A 182 7.26 -17.68 6.12
N VAL A 183 7.00 -17.06 7.26
CA VAL A 183 7.93 -17.01 8.38
C VAL A 183 7.42 -17.93 9.49
N ILE A 184 8.17 -18.99 9.75
CA ILE A 184 7.82 -20.01 10.74
C ILE A 184 8.37 -19.63 12.11
N TRP A 185 9.61 -19.10 12.14
CA TRP A 185 10.31 -18.74 13.36
C TRP A 185 11.34 -17.65 13.12
N PHE A 186 11.52 -16.79 14.08
CA PHE A 186 12.61 -15.81 14.15
C PHE A 186 12.92 -15.47 15.61
N ALA A 187 14.13 -14.96 15.86
CA ALA A 187 14.53 -14.54 17.20
C ALA A 187 13.79 -13.26 17.60
N GLN A 188 13.32 -13.19 18.84
CA GLN A 188 12.49 -12.09 19.36
C GLN A 188 13.11 -10.69 19.18
N GLY A 189 14.43 -10.58 19.24
CA GLY A 189 15.14 -9.32 19.03
C GLY A 189 15.12 -8.78 17.57
N LEU A 190 14.58 -9.55 16.62
CA LEU A 190 14.41 -9.10 15.23
C LEU A 190 13.09 -8.38 14.98
N ASP A 191 12.13 -8.47 15.90
CA ASP A 191 10.83 -7.80 15.77
C ASP A 191 10.95 -6.29 16.05
N ILE A 192 10.76 -5.49 15.00
CA ILE A 192 10.76 -4.03 15.09
C ILE A 192 9.34 -3.43 15.17
N THR A 193 8.31 -4.27 15.15
CA THR A 193 6.90 -3.83 15.14
C THR A 193 6.57 -2.84 16.26
N PRO A 194 6.94 -3.09 17.53
CA PRO A 194 6.60 -2.17 18.62
C PRO A 194 7.24 -0.79 18.43
N VAL A 195 8.50 -0.76 17.99
CA VAL A 195 9.24 0.49 17.81
C VAL A 195 8.66 1.29 16.64
N ILE A 196 8.38 0.64 15.51
CA ILE A 196 7.78 1.31 14.35
C ILE A 196 6.41 1.86 14.69
N LEU A 197 5.55 1.07 15.36
CA LEU A 197 4.22 1.52 15.77
C LEU A 197 4.28 2.72 16.73
N GLU A 198 5.16 2.67 17.73
CA GLU A 198 5.35 3.79 18.66
C GLU A 198 5.74 5.08 17.92
N ARG A 199 6.69 4.99 16.99
CA ARG A 199 7.18 6.13 16.22
C ARG A 199 6.08 6.71 15.33
N LEU A 200 5.31 5.86 14.64
CA LEU A 200 4.17 6.28 13.82
C LEU A 200 3.10 6.98 14.67
N ASN A 201 2.74 6.42 15.82
CA ASN A 201 1.74 7.00 16.71
C ASN A 201 2.21 8.32 17.33
N ARG A 202 3.50 8.43 17.68
CA ARG A 202 4.09 9.68 18.17
C ARG A 202 4.05 10.78 17.10
N LYS A 203 4.40 10.43 15.87
CA LYS A 203 4.37 11.34 14.72
C LYS A 203 2.94 11.84 14.46
N TRP A 204 1.97 10.95 14.48
CA TRP A 204 0.56 11.27 14.31
C TRP A 204 0.05 12.22 15.41
N ASN A 205 0.33 11.92 16.67
CA ASN A 205 -0.10 12.74 17.82
C ASN A 205 0.61 14.09 17.90
N GLY A 206 1.81 14.21 17.33
CA GLY A 206 2.58 15.46 17.27
C GLY A 206 2.25 16.35 16.08
N THR A 207 1.51 15.85 15.09
CA THR A 207 1.06 16.64 13.94
C THR A 207 -0.24 17.35 14.32
N PRO A 208 -0.31 18.71 14.26
CA PRO A 208 -1.59 19.40 14.44
C PRO A 208 -2.57 18.85 13.42
N GLN A 209 -3.66 18.25 13.87
CA GLN A 209 -4.74 17.84 12.99
C GLN A 209 -5.32 19.12 12.40
N VAL A 210 -5.00 19.39 11.14
CA VAL A 210 -5.71 20.41 10.37
C VAL A 210 -7.14 19.89 10.27
N GLY A 211 -7.97 20.36 11.21
CA GLY A 211 -9.38 20.05 11.23
C GLY A 211 -9.90 20.34 9.83
N SER A 212 -10.57 19.35 9.24
CA SER A 212 -11.43 19.55 8.09
C SER A 212 -12.49 20.57 8.50
N ASN A 213 -12.16 21.86 8.25
CA ASN A 213 -13.10 22.93 8.39
C ASN A 213 -13.97 22.93 7.11
N PRO A 214 -15.24 22.48 7.16
CA PRO A 214 -16.11 22.42 5.99
C PRO A 214 -16.66 23.81 5.60
N GLY A 215 -15.90 24.89 5.83
CA GLY A 215 -16.42 26.23 5.67
C GLY A 215 -15.41 27.26 5.17
N ARG A 216 -14.58 26.94 4.16
CA ARG A 216 -13.90 28.00 3.42
C ARG A 216 -14.29 27.93 1.96
N PRO A 217 -15.11 28.89 1.45
CA PRO A 217 -15.37 28.98 0.03
C PRO A 217 -14.06 29.30 -0.69
N SER A 218 -13.65 28.40 -1.58
CA SER A 218 -12.61 28.64 -2.57
C SER A 218 -13.09 29.72 -3.53
N GLY A 219 -12.57 30.92 -3.41
CA GLY A 219 -12.93 31.98 -4.34
C GLY A 219 -12.39 33.35 -3.96
N GLN A 220 -11.10 33.57 -4.19
CA GLN A 220 -10.61 34.84 -4.72
C GLN A 220 -9.16 34.67 -5.14
N LEU A 221 -8.98 34.47 -6.44
CA LEU A 221 -7.70 34.71 -7.11
C LEU A 221 -7.43 36.22 -7.02
N PRO A 222 -6.21 36.67 -6.69
CA PRO A 222 -5.85 38.05 -6.80
C PRO A 222 -5.82 38.45 -8.27
N ASN A 223 -6.56 39.52 -8.59
CA ASN A 223 -6.61 40.16 -9.87
C ASN A 223 -5.23 40.79 -10.18
N PRO A 224 -4.61 40.53 -11.34
CA PRO A 224 -3.38 41.19 -11.74
C PRO A 224 -3.71 42.48 -12.50
N TYR A 225 -3.74 43.59 -11.79
CA TYR A 225 -3.47 44.94 -12.32
C TYR A 225 -2.87 45.81 -11.21
#